data_304a9fedabd3675c49fd0d1539a3f2e4
#
_entry.id   304a9fedabd3675c49fd0d1539a3f2e4
#
_cell.length_a   1.000
_cell.length_b   1.000
_cell.length_c   1.000
_cell.angle_alpha   90.00
_cell.angle_beta   90.00
_cell.angle_gamma   90.00
#
_symmetry.space_group_name_H-M   'P 1'
#
loop_
_entity.id
_entity.type
_entity.pdbx_description
1 polymer ?
#
loop_
_entity_poly.entity_id
_entity_poly.type
_entity_poly.pdbx_seq_one_letter_code
_entity_poly.pdbx_strand_id
1 'polypeptide(L)'
;MKNICRIVSLYSGSGGNSTFIRVGTNAILIDAGKSARALCRALTDIGESIENISAIFITHEHTDHVSALEVIAKKNAIPIHITSVSSERFDERTSPCCCSRMITHSVDFCEQIGDMTVRSFRTPHDSRMSVGYRIEFFDGEKSRAIGYATDIGYISDEIRNNLLECEAVVLESNHDKDMLMTGPYPRDLKMRVASKRGHLSNCECAEFAVELAESGTRAILLAHLSKENNEPCLALDETQRAVSGFGVEVEVAHPDEPRELKLFLEDNENAEREIYNPWNA
;
A
#
# COMPACT_ATOMS: atom_id res chain seq x y z
N MET A 1 0.92 26.13 7.55
CA MET A 1 1.61 25.29 6.54
C MET A 1 0.57 24.31 6.05
N LYS A 2 0.30 24.26 4.73
CA LYS A 2 -0.62 23.24 4.19
C LYS A 2 -0.04 21.86 4.50
N ASN A 3 -0.83 20.98 5.07
CA ASN A 3 -0.41 19.61 5.35
C ASN A 3 -0.25 18.87 4.02
N ILE A 4 0.98 18.75 3.58
CA ILE A 4 1.30 17.97 2.38
C ILE A 4 1.20 16.49 2.75
N CYS A 5 0.35 15.76 2.06
CA CYS A 5 0.32 14.31 2.14
C CYS A 5 1.25 13.73 1.06
N ARG A 6 2.13 12.82 1.46
CA ARG A 6 2.99 12.05 0.54
C ARG A 6 2.73 10.56 0.73
N ILE A 7 2.56 9.85 -0.36
CA ILE A 7 2.43 8.40 -0.39
C ILE A 7 3.54 7.90 -1.32
N VAL A 8 4.46 7.10 -0.78
CA VAL A 8 5.58 6.55 -1.56
C VAL A 8 5.67 5.05 -1.32
N SER A 9 5.39 4.24 -2.35
CA SER A 9 5.81 2.84 -2.31
C SER A 9 7.33 2.79 -2.41
N LEU A 10 7.99 2.34 -1.35
CA LEU A 10 9.45 2.21 -1.32
C LEU A 10 9.90 0.99 -2.13
N TYR A 11 9.11 -0.07 -2.06
CA TYR A 11 9.17 -1.28 -2.90
C TYR A 11 7.88 -2.08 -2.76
N SER A 12 7.59 -2.91 -3.76
CA SER A 12 6.33 -3.65 -3.82
C SER A 12 6.47 -4.96 -4.58
N GLY A 13 5.95 -6.04 -4.00
CA GLY A 13 5.93 -7.39 -4.57
C GLY A 13 6.53 -8.45 -3.66
N SER A 14 6.58 -9.70 -4.10
CA SER A 14 7.03 -10.87 -3.32
C SER A 14 8.50 -10.80 -2.80
N GLY A 15 9.30 -9.84 -3.27
CA GLY A 15 10.65 -9.59 -2.77
C GLY A 15 10.71 -8.67 -1.56
N GLY A 16 9.61 -8.01 -1.22
CA GLY A 16 9.46 -7.12 -0.07
C GLY A 16 8.51 -5.97 -0.34
N ASN A 17 7.75 -5.58 0.68
CA ASN A 17 6.74 -4.54 0.65
C ASN A 17 7.02 -3.51 1.74
N SER A 18 6.95 -2.24 1.39
CA SER A 18 6.93 -1.13 2.34
C SER A 18 6.42 0.13 1.66
N THR A 19 5.47 0.79 2.29
CA THR A 19 4.92 2.06 1.83
C THR A 19 5.10 3.12 2.91
N PHE A 20 5.70 4.23 2.52
CA PHE A 20 5.86 5.42 3.36
C PHE A 20 4.65 6.34 3.15
N ILE A 21 4.05 6.81 4.25
CA ILE A 21 2.97 7.80 4.24
C ILE A 21 3.33 8.90 5.22
N ARG A 22 3.31 10.16 4.75
CA ARG A 22 3.51 11.35 5.57
C ARG A 22 2.30 12.26 5.48
N VAL A 23 1.85 12.74 6.63
CA VAL A 23 0.87 13.82 6.75
C VAL A 23 1.44 14.88 7.71
N GLY A 24 1.63 16.09 7.23
CA GLY A 24 2.26 17.14 8.01
C GLY A 24 3.66 16.75 8.48
N THR A 25 3.86 16.74 9.80
CA THR A 25 5.14 16.36 10.44
C THR A 25 5.26 14.88 10.79
N ASN A 26 4.17 14.13 10.74
CA ASN A 26 4.14 12.72 11.12
C ASN A 26 4.27 11.81 9.91
N ALA A 27 5.06 10.76 10.05
CA ALA A 27 5.26 9.76 9.01
C ALA A 27 5.11 8.35 9.58
N ILE A 28 4.50 7.47 8.80
CA ILE A 28 4.35 6.06 9.12
C ILE A 28 4.89 5.19 7.99
N LEU A 29 5.21 3.95 8.31
CA LEU A 29 5.42 2.89 7.33
C LEU A 29 4.25 1.90 7.41
N ILE A 30 3.77 1.46 6.26
CA ILE A 30 2.97 0.25 6.15
C ILE A 30 3.89 -0.82 5.62
N ASP A 31 4.10 -1.85 6.43
CA ASP A 31 5.07 -2.93 6.26
C ASP A 31 6.54 -2.50 6.24
N ALA A 32 7.41 -3.46 6.52
CA ALA A 32 8.86 -3.32 6.54
C ALA A 32 9.51 -4.60 5.97
N GLY A 33 9.19 -4.90 4.73
CA GLY A 33 9.79 -5.99 3.96
C GLY A 33 11.24 -5.69 3.59
N LYS A 34 11.89 -6.54 2.82
CA LYS A 34 13.32 -6.46 2.50
C LYS A 34 14.21 -6.35 3.75
N SER A 35 15.49 -6.00 3.56
CA SER A 35 16.41 -5.78 4.69
C SER A 35 16.26 -4.35 5.25
N ALA A 36 16.55 -4.18 6.55
CA ALA A 36 16.57 -2.85 7.16
C ALA A 36 17.54 -1.88 6.45
N ARG A 37 18.65 -2.38 5.89
CA ARG A 37 19.59 -1.58 5.09
C ARG A 37 18.92 -1.05 3.81
N ALA A 38 18.16 -1.90 3.10
CA ALA A 38 17.45 -1.50 1.90
C ALA A 38 16.37 -0.48 2.24
N LEU A 39 15.60 -0.70 3.33
CA LEU A 39 14.58 0.22 3.79
C LEU A 39 15.15 1.60 4.14
N CYS A 40 16.22 1.67 4.93
CA CYS A 40 16.85 2.95 5.26
C CYS A 40 17.39 3.65 4.01
N ARG A 41 17.93 2.91 3.03
CA ARG A 41 18.37 3.48 1.76
C ARG A 41 17.20 4.07 0.97
N ALA A 42 16.13 3.32 0.80
CA ALA A 42 14.94 3.81 0.06
C ALA A 42 14.32 5.05 0.72
N LEU A 43 14.30 5.13 2.05
CA LEU A 43 13.93 6.35 2.77
C LEU A 43 14.88 7.51 2.46
N THR A 44 16.19 7.28 2.45
CA THR A 44 17.16 8.32 2.10
C THR A 44 17.01 8.79 0.65
N ASP A 45 16.71 7.89 -0.28
CA ASP A 45 16.51 8.20 -1.70
C ASP A 45 15.31 9.13 -1.94
N ILE A 46 14.33 9.12 -1.01
CA ILE A 46 13.18 10.05 -1.04
C ILE A 46 13.33 11.27 -0.12
N GLY A 47 14.54 11.47 0.44
CA GLY A 47 14.85 12.60 1.35
C GLY A 47 14.34 12.41 2.78
N GLU A 48 14.07 11.17 3.19
CA GLU A 48 13.54 10.82 4.51
C GLU A 48 14.55 9.98 5.32
N SER A 49 14.22 9.78 6.59
CA SER A 49 15.04 8.99 7.51
C SER A 49 14.17 8.09 8.38
N ILE A 50 14.73 6.95 8.78
CA ILE A 50 14.04 6.00 9.68
C ILE A 50 13.74 6.63 11.05
N GLU A 51 14.54 7.57 11.49
CA GLU A 51 14.37 8.30 12.75
C GLU A 51 13.13 9.22 12.73
N ASN A 52 12.63 9.58 11.53
CA ASN A 52 11.44 10.39 11.35
C ASN A 52 10.14 9.57 11.32
N ILE A 53 10.24 8.23 11.42
CA ILE A 53 9.08 7.35 11.39
C ILE A 53 8.46 7.28 12.79
N SER A 54 7.20 7.69 12.88
CA SER A 54 6.42 7.72 14.12
C SER A 54 5.89 6.34 14.52
N ALA A 55 5.55 5.49 13.53
CA ALA A 55 5.03 4.13 13.74
C ALA A 55 5.19 3.26 12.49
N ILE A 56 5.21 1.94 12.69
CA ILE A 56 5.16 0.94 11.61
C ILE A 56 3.89 0.13 11.80
N PHE A 57 3.06 0.04 10.76
CA PHE A 57 1.83 -0.75 10.73
C PHE A 57 2.04 -1.97 9.87
N ILE A 58 1.76 -3.16 10.39
CA ILE A 58 1.99 -4.43 9.69
C ILE A 58 0.66 -4.97 9.19
N THR A 59 0.59 -5.24 7.88
CA THR A 59 -0.59 -5.84 7.27
C THR A 59 -0.77 -7.30 7.69
N HIS A 60 0.32 -8.08 7.62
CA HIS A 60 0.35 -9.48 8.03
C HIS A 60 1.80 -9.97 8.23
N GLU A 61 1.95 -11.21 8.70
CA GLU A 61 3.22 -11.75 9.18
C GLU A 61 4.13 -12.37 8.12
N HIS A 62 3.82 -12.34 6.83
CA HIS A 62 4.69 -12.91 5.81
C HIS A 62 6.06 -12.22 5.75
N THR A 63 7.08 -12.98 5.37
CA THR A 63 8.48 -12.52 5.43
C THR A 63 8.74 -11.27 4.61
N ASP A 64 8.13 -11.14 3.45
CA ASP A 64 8.24 -9.98 2.56
C ASP A 64 7.54 -8.72 3.10
N HIS A 65 6.87 -8.80 4.25
CA HIS A 65 6.27 -7.66 4.96
C HIS A 65 6.99 -7.30 6.26
N VAL A 66 7.80 -8.21 6.82
CA VAL A 66 8.35 -8.04 8.17
C VAL A 66 9.87 -8.21 8.30
N SER A 67 10.60 -8.51 7.21
CA SER A 67 12.03 -8.87 7.25
C SER A 67 12.97 -7.85 7.92
N ALA A 68 12.63 -6.55 7.86
CA ALA A 68 13.45 -5.50 8.46
C ALA A 68 13.20 -5.30 9.95
N LEU A 69 12.08 -5.77 10.49
CA LEU A 69 11.58 -5.36 11.81
C LEU A 69 12.57 -5.59 12.94
N GLU A 70 13.18 -6.78 13.01
CA GLU A 70 14.10 -7.09 14.14
C GLU A 70 15.31 -6.13 14.17
N VAL A 71 15.87 -5.81 13.00
CA VAL A 71 17.01 -4.90 12.91
C VAL A 71 16.61 -3.46 13.21
N ILE A 72 15.43 -3.03 12.74
CA ILE A 72 14.88 -1.69 13.00
C ILE A 72 14.57 -1.55 14.50
N ALA A 73 13.83 -2.49 15.08
CA ALA A 73 13.45 -2.48 16.48
C ALA A 73 14.64 -2.48 17.44
N LYS A 74 15.76 -3.12 17.05
CA LYS A 74 17.01 -3.12 17.80
C LYS A 74 17.68 -1.75 17.85
N LYS A 75 17.55 -0.96 16.77
CA LYS A 75 18.25 0.32 16.62
C LYS A 75 17.38 1.53 16.95
N ASN A 76 16.08 1.37 16.84
CA ASN A 76 15.10 2.46 16.95
C ASN A 76 13.98 2.09 17.94
N ALA A 77 13.40 3.09 18.57
CA ALA A 77 12.29 2.93 19.50
C ALA A 77 10.92 3.13 18.83
N ILE A 78 10.80 2.75 17.56
CA ILE A 78 9.58 2.93 16.77
C ILE A 78 8.55 1.88 17.20
N PRO A 79 7.31 2.26 17.55
CA PRO A 79 6.23 1.32 17.83
C PRO A 79 5.82 0.55 16.57
N ILE A 80 5.54 -0.75 16.74
CA ILE A 80 5.12 -1.66 15.66
C ILE A 80 3.69 -2.11 15.98
N HIS A 81 2.73 -1.65 15.21
CA HIS A 81 1.32 -2.02 15.32
C HIS A 81 1.04 -3.24 14.44
N ILE A 82 0.48 -4.29 15.05
CA ILE A 82 0.22 -5.57 14.40
C ILE A 82 -0.99 -6.25 15.04
N THR A 83 -1.73 -7.08 14.28
CA THR A 83 -2.80 -7.88 14.89
C THR A 83 -2.23 -8.91 15.87
N SER A 84 -2.94 -9.21 16.94
CA SER A 84 -2.50 -10.20 17.96
C SER A 84 -2.24 -11.56 17.33
N VAL A 85 -3.03 -11.97 16.34
CA VAL A 85 -2.89 -13.26 15.65
C VAL A 85 -1.63 -13.29 14.78
N SER A 86 -1.35 -12.23 14.02
CA SER A 86 -0.12 -12.15 13.22
C SER A 86 1.13 -12.01 14.09
N SER A 87 1.01 -11.38 15.28
CA SER A 87 2.13 -11.24 16.21
C SER A 87 2.64 -12.57 16.77
N GLU A 88 1.82 -13.63 16.77
CA GLU A 88 2.24 -14.99 17.18
C GLU A 88 3.37 -15.60 16.35
N ARG A 89 3.69 -15.01 15.18
CA ARG A 89 4.90 -15.36 14.42
C ARG A 89 6.18 -15.03 15.18
N PHE A 90 6.14 -14.00 16.01
CA PHE A 90 7.32 -13.46 16.70
C PHE A 90 7.45 -14.10 18.07
N ASP A 91 8.64 -14.57 18.37
CA ASP A 91 9.01 -15.24 19.61
C ASP A 91 10.08 -14.40 20.33
N GLU A 92 9.95 -14.18 21.63
CA GLU A 92 10.92 -13.44 22.45
C GLU A 92 12.34 -13.99 22.37
N ARG A 93 12.51 -15.27 22.03
CA ARG A 93 13.85 -15.89 21.89
C ARG A 93 14.50 -15.55 20.56
N THR A 94 13.70 -15.45 19.49
CA THR A 94 14.19 -15.22 18.13
C THR A 94 14.05 -13.76 17.68
N SER A 95 13.10 -13.02 18.25
CA SER A 95 12.79 -11.64 17.87
C SER A 95 12.54 -10.73 19.09
N PRO A 96 13.45 -10.70 20.09
CA PRO A 96 13.20 -9.98 21.35
C PRO A 96 13.02 -8.47 21.16
N CYS A 97 13.72 -7.88 20.17
CA CYS A 97 13.60 -6.45 19.90
C CYS A 97 12.26 -6.11 19.27
N CYS A 98 11.72 -6.96 18.37
CA CYS A 98 10.38 -6.80 17.82
C CYS A 98 9.34 -6.89 18.92
N CYS A 99 9.37 -7.96 19.74
CA CYS A 99 8.39 -8.18 20.80
C CYS A 99 8.33 -6.99 21.78
N SER A 100 9.48 -6.37 22.10
CA SER A 100 9.54 -5.21 22.98
C SER A 100 8.98 -3.91 22.39
N ARG A 101 8.75 -3.86 21.07
CA ARG A 101 8.22 -2.69 20.35
C ARG A 101 6.80 -2.91 19.82
N MET A 102 6.32 -4.16 19.83
CA MET A 102 5.00 -4.50 19.31
C MET A 102 3.89 -3.98 20.23
N ILE A 103 2.91 -3.37 19.58
CA ILE A 103 1.60 -3.03 20.14
C ILE A 103 0.61 -3.92 19.38
N THR A 104 0.06 -4.89 20.09
CA THR A 104 -0.85 -5.90 19.51
C THR A 104 -2.29 -5.48 19.61
N HIS A 105 -3.05 -5.69 18.55
CA HIS A 105 -4.42 -5.24 18.40
C HIS A 105 -5.39 -6.37 18.03
N SER A 106 -6.69 -6.14 18.22
CA SER A 106 -7.75 -6.85 17.50
C SER A 106 -7.69 -6.51 16.00
N VAL A 107 -8.47 -7.20 15.17
CA VAL A 107 -8.50 -6.96 13.72
C VAL A 107 -8.92 -5.53 13.39
N ASP A 108 -10.00 -5.07 14.06
CA ASP A 108 -10.59 -3.74 13.83
C ASP A 108 -10.06 -2.77 14.88
N PHE A 109 -8.86 -2.25 14.68
CA PHE A 109 -8.29 -1.26 15.58
C PHE A 109 -8.21 0.14 14.95
N CYS A 110 -8.07 1.13 15.83
CA CYS A 110 -7.94 2.53 15.43
C CYS A 110 -6.88 3.19 16.30
N GLU A 111 -5.85 3.76 15.66
CA GLU A 111 -4.74 4.43 16.35
C GLU A 111 -4.54 5.84 15.82
N GLN A 112 -4.23 6.75 16.77
CA GLN A 112 -3.94 8.15 16.44
C GLN A 112 -2.44 8.38 16.41
N ILE A 113 -1.90 8.79 15.26
CA ILE A 113 -0.49 9.12 15.06
C ILE A 113 -0.36 10.57 14.63
N GLY A 114 -0.17 11.46 15.61
CA GLY A 114 -0.21 12.90 15.35
C GLY A 114 -1.54 13.32 14.73
N ASP A 115 -1.50 13.86 13.53
CA ASP A 115 -2.69 14.33 12.79
C ASP A 115 -3.38 13.22 11.97
N MET A 116 -2.85 11.99 11.99
CA MET A 116 -3.42 10.84 11.27
C MET A 116 -4.19 9.93 12.21
N THR A 117 -5.36 9.48 11.77
CA THR A 117 -6.10 8.35 12.36
C THR A 117 -5.94 7.14 11.46
N VAL A 118 -5.30 6.09 11.94
CA VAL A 118 -5.07 4.84 11.19
C VAL A 118 -6.05 3.79 11.67
N ARG A 119 -6.95 3.33 10.78
CA ARG A 119 -7.93 2.27 11.04
C ARG A 119 -7.56 1.04 10.24
N SER A 120 -7.57 -0.12 10.88
CA SER A 120 -7.42 -1.40 10.18
C SER A 120 -8.78 -1.98 9.82
N PHE A 121 -8.80 -2.80 8.79
CA PHE A 121 -9.93 -3.61 8.38
C PHE A 121 -9.42 -4.95 7.82
N ARG A 122 -10.23 -5.98 7.94
CA ARG A 122 -9.83 -7.34 7.54
C ARG A 122 -9.72 -7.47 6.02
N THR A 123 -8.69 -8.20 5.56
CA THR A 123 -8.51 -8.58 4.15
C THR A 123 -8.45 -10.10 3.98
N PRO A 124 -8.99 -10.64 2.85
CA PRO A 124 -8.97 -12.08 2.56
C PRO A 124 -7.62 -12.50 1.98
N HIS A 125 -6.76 -13.09 2.80
CA HIS A 125 -5.45 -13.62 2.39
C HIS A 125 -5.11 -14.94 3.09
N ASP A 126 -4.10 -15.66 2.63
CA ASP A 126 -3.66 -16.96 3.18
C ASP A 126 -2.65 -16.82 4.34
N SER A 127 -2.66 -15.69 5.02
CA SER A 127 -1.96 -15.43 6.27
C SER A 127 -2.78 -15.85 7.50
N ARG A 128 -2.20 -15.72 8.70
CA ARG A 128 -2.92 -15.94 9.96
C ARG A 128 -4.03 -14.93 10.17
N MET A 129 -3.72 -13.64 9.95
CA MET A 129 -4.68 -12.54 9.96
C MET A 129 -4.12 -11.39 9.13
N SER A 130 -4.75 -11.09 8.00
CA SER A 130 -4.38 -9.96 7.16
C SER A 130 -5.33 -8.79 7.32
N VAL A 131 -4.76 -7.57 7.30
CA VAL A 131 -5.50 -6.32 7.37
C VAL A 131 -5.03 -5.33 6.31
N GLY A 132 -5.97 -4.52 5.82
CA GLY A 132 -5.70 -3.28 5.12
C GLY A 132 -5.83 -2.09 6.08
N TYR A 133 -5.56 -0.89 5.56
CA TYR A 133 -5.60 0.34 6.36
C TYR A 133 -6.37 1.45 5.66
N ARG A 134 -7.15 2.20 6.46
CA ARG A 134 -7.70 3.51 6.09
C ARG A 134 -7.03 4.55 6.97
N ILE A 135 -6.37 5.52 6.36
CA ILE A 135 -5.65 6.60 7.03
C ILE A 135 -6.42 7.90 6.79
N GLU A 136 -6.99 8.45 7.85
CA GLU A 136 -7.79 9.68 7.81
C GLU A 136 -7.00 10.84 8.42
N PHE A 137 -7.12 12.02 7.83
CA PHE A 137 -6.49 13.24 8.33
C PHE A 137 -7.28 14.48 7.89
N PHE A 138 -7.03 15.61 8.57
CA PHE A 138 -7.61 16.90 8.22
C PHE A 138 -6.55 17.75 7.52
N ASP A 139 -6.82 18.24 6.30
CA ASP A 139 -5.87 19.00 5.50
C ASP A 139 -5.86 20.51 5.79
N GLY A 140 -6.69 20.96 6.73
CA GLY A 140 -6.95 22.36 7.07
C GLY A 140 -8.29 22.87 6.52
N GLU A 141 -8.90 22.15 5.58
CA GLU A 141 -10.18 22.51 4.96
C GLU A 141 -11.23 21.39 5.11
N LYS A 142 -10.84 20.17 4.84
CA LYS A 142 -11.74 19.01 4.92
C LYS A 142 -11.02 17.75 5.41
N SER A 143 -11.80 16.76 5.82
CA SER A 143 -11.28 15.42 6.09
C SER A 143 -10.93 14.72 4.79
N ARG A 144 -9.76 14.08 4.77
CA ARG A 144 -9.21 13.29 3.66
C ARG A 144 -8.96 11.87 4.12
N ALA A 145 -8.98 10.92 3.21
CA ALA A 145 -8.65 9.53 3.49
C ALA A 145 -7.76 8.92 2.41
N ILE A 146 -6.85 8.05 2.85
CA ILE A 146 -6.02 7.19 2.02
C ILE A 146 -6.39 5.75 2.33
N GLY A 147 -6.59 4.94 1.31
CA GLY A 147 -6.81 3.50 1.43
C GLY A 147 -5.55 2.70 1.10
N TYR A 148 -5.36 1.58 1.79
CA TYR A 148 -4.27 0.64 1.52
C TYR A 148 -4.77 -0.79 1.62
N ALA A 149 -4.71 -1.55 0.52
CA ALA A 149 -5.04 -2.97 0.51
C ALA A 149 -4.18 -3.72 -0.52
N THR A 150 -3.26 -4.54 -0.03
CA THR A 150 -2.47 -5.51 -0.78
C THR A 150 -2.68 -6.89 -0.20
N ASP A 151 -2.27 -7.92 -0.91
CA ASP A 151 -2.45 -9.31 -0.51
C ASP A 151 -3.92 -9.62 -0.23
N ILE A 152 -4.71 -9.45 -1.29
CA ILE A 152 -6.16 -9.62 -1.24
C ILE A 152 -6.63 -10.57 -2.34
N GLY A 153 -7.31 -11.64 -1.95
CA GLY A 153 -7.79 -12.65 -2.90
C GLY A 153 -9.06 -12.24 -3.66
N TYR A 154 -9.79 -11.23 -3.18
CA TYR A 154 -10.98 -10.64 -3.82
C TYR A 154 -11.40 -9.36 -3.08
N ILE A 155 -12.21 -8.53 -3.71
CA ILE A 155 -12.79 -7.33 -3.08
C ILE A 155 -13.99 -7.75 -2.23
N SER A 156 -13.81 -7.80 -0.92
CA SER A 156 -14.88 -8.05 0.06
C SER A 156 -15.68 -6.77 0.33
N ASP A 157 -16.87 -6.91 0.92
CA ASP A 157 -17.67 -5.75 1.35
C ASP A 157 -16.91 -4.90 2.38
N GLU A 158 -16.08 -5.53 3.19
CA GLU A 158 -15.25 -4.83 4.18
C GLU A 158 -14.16 -3.98 3.50
N ILE A 159 -13.46 -4.51 2.49
CA ILE A 159 -12.52 -3.74 1.68
C ILE A 159 -13.26 -2.59 0.99
N ARG A 160 -14.38 -2.87 0.33
CA ARG A 160 -15.19 -1.87 -0.36
C ARG A 160 -15.59 -0.73 0.56
N ASN A 161 -16.18 -1.03 1.72
CA ASN A 161 -16.65 -0.02 2.68
C ASN A 161 -15.52 0.85 3.27
N ASN A 162 -14.29 0.34 3.33
CA ASN A 162 -13.16 1.08 3.87
C ASN A 162 -12.37 1.85 2.79
N LEU A 163 -12.41 1.42 1.53
CA LEU A 163 -11.65 2.08 0.46
C LEU A 163 -12.49 3.08 -0.35
N LEU A 164 -13.81 2.94 -0.40
CA LEU A 164 -14.66 3.97 -1.01
C LEU A 164 -14.49 5.31 -0.29
N GLU A 165 -14.64 6.40 -1.04
CA GLU A 165 -14.43 7.78 -0.57
C GLU A 165 -12.98 8.09 -0.10
N CYS A 166 -12.02 7.19 -0.35
CA CYS A 166 -10.61 7.52 -0.21
C CYS A 166 -10.14 8.34 -1.40
N GLU A 167 -9.43 9.43 -1.15
CA GLU A 167 -8.91 10.31 -2.22
C GLU A 167 -7.75 9.66 -2.99
N ALA A 168 -6.97 8.83 -2.30
CA ALA A 168 -5.94 7.98 -2.91
C ALA A 168 -6.01 6.56 -2.37
N VAL A 169 -5.70 5.59 -3.22
CA VAL A 169 -5.71 4.17 -2.85
C VAL A 169 -4.46 3.48 -3.35
N VAL A 170 -3.77 2.76 -2.46
CA VAL A 170 -2.78 1.74 -2.83
C VAL A 170 -3.52 0.42 -2.92
N LEU A 171 -3.62 -0.14 -4.11
CA LEU A 171 -4.45 -1.31 -4.40
C LEU A 171 -3.62 -2.41 -5.08
N GLU A 172 -3.85 -3.66 -4.68
CA GLU A 172 -3.21 -4.79 -5.35
C GLU A 172 -3.65 -4.93 -6.81
N SER A 173 -2.67 -5.17 -7.70
CA SER A 173 -2.87 -5.61 -9.08
C SER A 173 -1.82 -6.69 -9.38
N ASN A 174 -2.05 -7.90 -8.86
CA ASN A 174 -0.99 -8.89 -8.75
C ASN A 174 -0.68 -9.58 -10.07
N HIS A 175 -1.66 -10.06 -10.80
CA HIS A 175 -1.41 -10.91 -11.96
C HIS A 175 -2.38 -10.67 -13.12
N ASP A 176 -1.86 -10.84 -14.32
CA ASP A 176 -2.66 -11.08 -15.51
C ASP A 176 -3.15 -12.53 -15.51
N LYS A 177 -4.44 -12.74 -15.78
CA LYS A 177 -5.06 -14.08 -15.72
C LYS A 177 -4.47 -15.06 -16.75
N ASP A 178 -4.17 -14.57 -17.96
CA ASP A 178 -3.63 -15.41 -19.04
C ASP A 178 -2.16 -15.75 -18.75
N MET A 179 -1.35 -14.76 -18.30
CA MET A 179 0.03 -15.00 -17.88
C MET A 179 0.10 -16.01 -16.74
N LEU A 180 -0.76 -15.89 -15.73
CA LEU A 180 -0.80 -16.85 -14.62
C LEU A 180 -1.13 -18.24 -15.13
N MET A 181 -2.15 -18.41 -15.97
CA MET A 181 -2.58 -19.72 -16.44
C MET A 181 -1.60 -20.38 -17.41
N THR A 182 -0.92 -19.61 -18.26
CA THR A 182 0.06 -20.11 -19.24
C THR A 182 1.49 -20.10 -18.71
N GLY A 183 1.80 -19.32 -17.68
CA GLY A 183 3.12 -19.10 -17.09
C GLY A 183 3.78 -20.34 -16.47
N PRO A 184 4.99 -20.17 -15.91
CA PRO A 184 5.83 -21.29 -15.46
C PRO A 184 5.42 -21.91 -14.12
N TYR A 185 4.50 -21.29 -13.36
CA TYR A 185 4.12 -21.79 -12.04
C TYR A 185 3.50 -23.18 -12.09
N PRO A 186 3.80 -24.06 -11.12
CA PRO A 186 3.07 -25.34 -10.95
C PRO A 186 1.57 -25.09 -10.78
N ARG A 187 0.76 -26.05 -11.23
CA ARG A 187 -0.70 -25.93 -11.19
C ARG A 187 -1.25 -25.56 -9.82
N ASP A 188 -0.75 -26.19 -8.75
CA ASP A 188 -1.24 -25.93 -7.39
C ASP A 188 -0.95 -24.48 -6.95
N LEU A 189 0.21 -23.93 -7.35
CA LEU A 189 0.54 -22.53 -7.07
C LEU A 189 -0.35 -21.57 -7.88
N LYS A 190 -0.62 -21.87 -9.15
CA LYS A 190 -1.58 -21.09 -9.96
C LYS A 190 -2.96 -21.04 -9.31
N MET A 191 -3.46 -22.20 -8.87
CA MET A 191 -4.76 -22.28 -8.21
C MET A 191 -4.78 -21.56 -6.87
N ARG A 192 -3.68 -21.57 -6.12
CA ARG A 192 -3.53 -20.81 -4.87
C ARG A 192 -3.55 -19.30 -5.15
N VAL A 193 -2.77 -18.82 -6.11
CA VAL A 193 -2.72 -17.39 -6.50
C VAL A 193 -4.09 -16.91 -6.94
N ALA A 194 -4.80 -17.67 -7.80
CA ALA A 194 -6.12 -17.33 -8.31
C ALA A 194 -7.27 -17.58 -7.31
N SER A 195 -6.98 -18.02 -6.09
CA SER A 195 -8.03 -18.36 -5.10
C SER A 195 -8.51 -17.10 -4.36
N LYS A 196 -9.68 -17.23 -3.69
CA LYS A 196 -10.22 -16.16 -2.81
C LYS A 196 -9.34 -15.83 -1.60
N ARG A 197 -8.24 -16.52 -1.41
CA ARG A 197 -7.22 -16.25 -0.38
C ARG A 197 -5.85 -16.02 -1.01
N GLY A 198 -5.78 -15.92 -2.32
CA GLY A 198 -4.58 -15.62 -3.07
C GLY A 198 -4.40 -14.12 -3.29
N HIS A 199 -4.40 -13.73 -4.56
CA HIS A 199 -4.10 -12.35 -4.96
C HIS A 199 -5.07 -11.84 -6.02
N LEU A 200 -5.30 -10.53 -6.04
CA LEU A 200 -6.20 -9.84 -6.96
C LEU A 200 -5.59 -9.80 -8.38
N SER A 201 -6.39 -10.18 -9.37
CA SER A 201 -5.99 -10.04 -10.77
C SER A 201 -6.10 -8.59 -11.27
N ASN A 202 -5.42 -8.27 -12.38
CA ASN A 202 -5.51 -6.94 -13.00
C ASN A 202 -6.95 -6.56 -13.34
N CYS A 203 -7.74 -7.47 -13.90
CA CYS A 203 -9.12 -7.18 -14.28
C CYS A 203 -10.02 -6.92 -13.04
N GLU A 204 -9.88 -7.68 -11.96
CA GLU A 204 -10.64 -7.42 -10.73
C GLU A 204 -10.21 -6.12 -10.05
N CYS A 205 -8.91 -5.78 -10.12
CA CYS A 205 -8.39 -4.48 -9.71
C CYS A 205 -9.02 -3.35 -10.53
N ALA A 206 -9.03 -3.48 -11.87
CA ALA A 206 -9.60 -2.50 -12.78
C ALA A 206 -11.12 -2.31 -12.59
N GLU A 207 -11.86 -3.40 -12.36
CA GLU A 207 -13.29 -3.33 -12.02
C GLU A 207 -13.53 -2.53 -10.74
N PHE A 208 -12.76 -2.80 -9.69
CA PHE A 208 -12.90 -2.06 -8.43
C PHE A 208 -12.38 -0.61 -8.53
N ALA A 209 -11.40 -0.35 -9.37
CA ALA A 209 -10.92 1.01 -9.64
C ALA A 209 -12.01 1.93 -10.20
N VAL A 210 -12.99 1.40 -10.95
CA VAL A 210 -14.16 2.14 -11.42
C VAL A 210 -15.03 2.56 -10.23
N GLU A 211 -15.34 1.63 -9.31
CA GLU A 211 -16.14 1.95 -8.11
C GLU A 211 -15.44 3.02 -7.26
N LEU A 212 -14.11 2.92 -7.11
CA LEU A 212 -13.29 3.91 -6.40
C LEU A 212 -13.37 5.29 -7.08
N ALA A 213 -13.24 5.33 -8.41
CA ALA A 213 -13.33 6.57 -9.18
C ALA A 213 -14.72 7.22 -9.05
N GLU A 214 -15.80 6.43 -9.12
CA GLU A 214 -17.18 6.89 -8.91
C GLU A 214 -17.39 7.44 -7.50
N SER A 215 -16.69 6.90 -6.50
CA SER A 215 -16.78 7.37 -5.11
C SER A 215 -15.92 8.60 -4.80
N GLY A 216 -15.11 9.07 -5.76
CA GLY A 216 -14.30 10.28 -5.62
C GLY A 216 -12.80 10.06 -5.47
N THR A 217 -12.31 8.84 -5.68
CA THR A 217 -10.85 8.57 -5.71
C THR A 217 -10.21 9.31 -6.89
N ARG A 218 -9.09 9.97 -6.63
CA ARG A 218 -8.36 10.80 -7.60
C ARG A 218 -7.03 10.19 -8.01
N ALA A 219 -6.49 9.28 -7.20
CA ALA A 219 -5.21 8.66 -7.47
C ALA A 219 -5.17 7.20 -7.00
N ILE A 220 -4.64 6.31 -7.83
CA ILE A 220 -4.49 4.88 -7.53
C ILE A 220 -3.05 4.46 -7.80
N LEU A 221 -2.41 3.84 -6.79
CA LEU A 221 -1.11 3.20 -6.94
C LEU A 221 -1.31 1.69 -7.00
N LEU A 222 -1.11 1.10 -8.17
CA LEU A 222 -1.15 -0.34 -8.36
C LEU A 222 0.08 -0.97 -7.71
N ALA A 223 -0.14 -1.89 -6.79
CA ALA A 223 0.92 -2.48 -5.97
C ALA A 223 0.92 -4.00 -6.00
N HIS A 224 1.97 -4.61 -5.45
CA HIS A 224 2.12 -6.05 -5.28
C HIS A 224 2.03 -6.87 -6.58
N LEU A 225 2.63 -6.34 -7.68
CA LEU A 225 2.66 -7.04 -8.95
C LEU A 225 3.55 -8.29 -8.88
N SER A 226 3.05 -9.38 -9.47
CA SER A 226 3.81 -10.61 -9.62
C SER A 226 4.92 -10.43 -10.67
N LYS A 227 6.14 -10.78 -10.32
CA LYS A 227 7.28 -10.72 -11.22
C LYS A 227 7.18 -11.68 -12.41
N GLU A 228 6.50 -12.82 -12.22
CA GLU A 228 6.44 -13.89 -13.22
C GLU A 228 5.12 -13.90 -14.00
N ASN A 229 4.06 -13.31 -13.45
CA ASN A 229 2.71 -13.43 -14.01
C ASN A 229 2.07 -12.06 -14.25
N ASN A 230 2.86 -11.01 -14.36
CA ASN A 230 2.38 -9.67 -14.68
C ASN A 230 3.46 -8.85 -15.39
N GLU A 231 3.02 -7.84 -16.10
CA GLU A 231 3.87 -6.77 -16.63
C GLU A 231 3.28 -5.44 -16.18
N PRO A 232 4.10 -4.47 -15.72
CA PRO A 232 3.60 -3.18 -15.26
C PRO A 232 2.70 -2.46 -16.27
N CYS A 233 3.00 -2.57 -17.57
CA CYS A 233 2.18 -1.98 -18.64
C CYS A 233 0.80 -2.63 -18.74
N LEU A 234 0.65 -3.94 -18.53
CA LEU A 234 -0.64 -4.63 -18.59
C LEU A 234 -1.55 -4.16 -17.45
N ALA A 235 -1.04 -4.14 -16.22
CA ALA A 235 -1.78 -3.65 -15.06
C ALA A 235 -2.20 -2.18 -15.23
N LEU A 236 -1.26 -1.34 -15.71
CA LEU A 236 -1.51 0.08 -15.93
C LEU A 236 -2.56 0.31 -17.03
N ASP A 237 -2.38 -0.29 -18.20
CA ASP A 237 -3.27 -0.11 -19.35
C ASP A 237 -4.70 -0.59 -19.06
N GLU A 238 -4.85 -1.70 -18.32
CA GLU A 238 -6.16 -2.23 -17.98
C GLU A 238 -6.89 -1.29 -17.03
N THR A 239 -6.23 -0.85 -15.97
CA THR A 239 -6.82 0.08 -14.99
C THR A 239 -7.08 1.46 -15.60
N GLN A 240 -6.13 2.03 -16.35
CA GLN A 240 -6.31 3.35 -17.00
C GLN A 240 -7.47 3.36 -18.00
N ARG A 241 -7.64 2.27 -18.76
CA ARG A 241 -8.79 2.13 -19.65
C ARG A 241 -10.11 2.09 -18.89
N ALA A 242 -10.15 1.35 -17.78
CA ALA A 242 -11.36 1.23 -16.97
C ALA A 242 -11.77 2.58 -16.36
N VAL A 243 -10.82 3.36 -15.84
CA VAL A 243 -11.11 4.67 -15.21
C VAL A 243 -11.02 5.84 -16.19
N SER A 244 -10.97 5.57 -17.51
CA SER A 244 -10.92 6.63 -18.52
C SER A 244 -12.19 7.51 -18.42
N GLY A 245 -11.98 8.82 -18.29
CA GLY A 245 -13.08 9.78 -18.15
C GLY A 245 -13.38 10.21 -16.70
N PHE A 246 -12.83 9.54 -15.69
CA PHE A 246 -12.97 9.96 -14.29
C PHE A 246 -11.86 10.93 -13.83
N GLY A 247 -10.78 11.10 -14.61
CA GLY A 247 -9.67 11.97 -14.24
C GLY A 247 -8.80 11.42 -13.10
N VAL A 248 -8.79 10.10 -12.92
CA VAL A 248 -7.98 9.41 -11.91
C VAL A 248 -6.56 9.24 -12.41
N GLU A 249 -5.57 9.65 -11.62
CA GLU A 249 -4.17 9.34 -11.84
C GLU A 249 -3.89 7.89 -11.44
N VAL A 250 -3.29 7.10 -12.33
CA VAL A 250 -2.94 5.70 -12.06
C VAL A 250 -1.44 5.53 -12.26
N GLU A 251 -0.76 5.09 -11.21
CA GLU A 251 0.66 4.78 -11.19
C GLU A 251 0.89 3.31 -10.82
N VAL A 252 2.06 2.78 -11.15
CA VAL A 252 2.47 1.41 -10.79
C VAL A 252 3.67 1.44 -9.86
N ALA A 253 3.56 0.78 -8.73
CA ALA A 253 4.66 0.60 -7.79
C ALA A 253 5.78 -0.26 -8.40
N HIS A 254 7.02 0.09 -8.11
CA HIS A 254 8.18 -0.64 -8.61
C HIS A 254 8.70 -1.64 -7.54
N PRO A 255 9.22 -2.82 -7.92
CA PRO A 255 9.70 -3.81 -6.95
C PRO A 255 10.94 -3.37 -6.16
N ASP A 256 11.76 -2.46 -6.70
CA ASP A 256 13.06 -2.11 -6.13
C ASP A 256 13.34 -0.60 -6.04
N GLU A 257 12.47 0.24 -6.60
CA GLU A 257 12.64 1.69 -6.65
C GLU A 257 11.43 2.42 -6.07
N PRO A 258 11.64 3.52 -5.32
CA PRO A 258 10.53 4.31 -4.81
C PRO A 258 9.63 4.88 -5.92
N ARG A 259 8.32 4.79 -5.73
CA ARG A 259 7.29 5.42 -6.57
C ARG A 259 6.37 6.27 -5.71
N GLU A 260 6.30 7.55 -6.01
CA GLU A 260 5.48 8.52 -5.30
C GLU A 260 4.16 8.73 -6.02
N LEU A 261 3.05 8.59 -5.29
CA LEU A 261 1.74 9.02 -5.72
C LEU A 261 1.52 10.44 -5.20
N LYS A 262 1.37 11.40 -6.10
CA LYS A 262 1.21 12.81 -5.74
C LYS A 262 -0.26 13.12 -5.49
N LEU A 263 -0.62 13.32 -4.24
CA LEU A 263 -1.88 13.92 -3.86
C LEU A 263 -1.73 15.45 -3.88
N PHE A 264 -2.33 16.09 -4.88
CA PHE A 264 -2.44 17.55 -4.87
C PHE A 264 -3.57 17.95 -3.92
N LEU A 265 -3.20 18.46 -2.75
CA LEU A 265 -4.13 19.01 -1.76
C LEU A 265 -4.64 20.44 -2.13
N GLU A 266 -4.36 20.89 -3.34
CA GLU A 266 -4.86 22.16 -3.87
C GLU A 266 -5.92 21.90 -4.93
N ASP A 267 -7.15 22.31 -4.67
CA ASP A 267 -8.12 22.64 -5.71
C ASP A 267 -7.62 23.93 -6.41
N ASN A 268 -6.58 23.82 -7.23
CA ASN A 268 -6.24 24.88 -8.17
C ASN A 268 -7.23 24.79 -9.34
N GLU A 269 -8.39 25.41 -9.18
CA GLU A 269 -9.32 25.69 -10.30
C GLU A 269 -8.68 26.54 -11.42
N ASN A 270 -7.40 26.92 -11.31
CA ASN A 270 -6.67 27.79 -12.24
C ASN A 270 -5.31 27.23 -12.72
N ALA A 271 -5.14 25.91 -12.77
CA ALA A 271 -4.07 25.38 -13.61
C ALA A 271 -4.60 25.34 -15.06
N GLU A 272 -4.48 26.45 -15.76
CA GLU A 272 -4.53 26.47 -17.22
C GLU A 272 -3.64 25.33 -17.72
N ARG A 273 -4.26 24.31 -18.34
CA ARG A 273 -3.56 23.28 -19.09
C ARG A 273 -2.78 24.01 -20.18
N GLU A 274 -1.50 24.26 -19.98
CA GLU A 274 -0.58 24.45 -21.09
C GLU A 274 -0.62 23.16 -21.89
N ILE A 275 -1.50 23.17 -22.88
CA ILE A 275 -1.53 22.15 -23.93
C ILE A 275 -0.20 22.30 -24.65
N TYR A 276 0.74 21.41 -24.34
CA TYR A 276 1.94 21.24 -25.15
C TYR A 276 1.47 20.91 -26.57
N ASN A 277 1.59 21.89 -27.46
CA ASN A 277 1.30 21.75 -28.87
C ASN A 277 2.62 21.38 -29.59
N PRO A 278 2.83 20.11 -29.99
CA PRO A 278 4.08 19.68 -30.62
C PRO A 278 4.30 20.23 -32.06
N TRP A 279 3.42 21.12 -32.54
CA TRP A 279 3.46 21.64 -33.90
C TRP A 279 3.88 23.10 -34.01
N ASN A 280 4.38 23.71 -32.94
CA ASN A 280 4.97 25.06 -32.98
C ASN A 280 6.49 24.97 -32.77
N ALA A 281 7.19 24.39 -33.76
CA ALA A 281 8.63 24.52 -33.99
C ALA A 281 8.89 24.54 -35.48
#